data_05bf235521fd4cceb02905162c629562
#
_entry.id   05bf235521fd4cceb02905162c629562
#
_cell.length_a   1.000
_cell.length_b   1.000
_cell.length_c   1.000
_cell.angle_alpha   90.00
_cell.angle_beta   90.00
_cell.angle_gamma   90.00
#
_symmetry.space_group_name_H-M   'P 1'
#
loop_
_entity.id
_entity.type
_entity.pdbx_description
1 polymer ?
#
loop_
_entity_poly.entity_id
_entity_poly.type
_entity_poly.pdbx_seq_one_letter_code
_entity_poly.pdbx_strand_id
1 'polypeptide(L)'
;MKKVFISLFALLASMAAFAQEADVNQYGQKVESVPVEARMQDGILVFQNKNANYKMWFDVRVQADAAVFFGAPDFCAKEIDGKNNTSHIGSGMNLRRTRFAVKAQLDKNWYGELDTDWTSGTPELKDAYVAFTGVPGLEIKSGNFKENFSIQRNTTSRYLMFMERAMVTYLAPSRHLGINARYSLPFLWASAGVFGPELSSSEEQTYMEDGNKDYGYNEGLSYTGKLVFRPLYKSKTSSLHIGGAVSYREPKLTSTDGYFVGRYSSRNSTSINRKKYLDTDDVKGLDHELAWTVELAGHWKQLRWETAYIARGMYLDQAVNPLPTQWAEGWYAQASWLLFGGTQNYDEDGAKYTRTTSEHKWGNLELAFRYEYADFNTGKLFSNKVADTNIFGGSGEAYTVGLNYYPSKNVKIVLNWQYNNNDRYANAKGKSYVGFDDKGVPTKDPKKVAAPTGKGGVDYQMLALRFQVAF
;
A
#
# COMPACT_ATOMS: atom_id res chain seq x y z
N MET A 1 17.68 20.76 13.91
CA MET A 1 16.19 20.79 13.83
C MET A 1 15.61 22.18 14.03
N LYS A 2 15.97 22.98 15.04
CA LYS A 2 15.42 24.36 15.19
C LYS A 2 15.70 25.30 14.01
N LYS A 3 16.82 25.15 13.31
CA LYS A 3 17.19 26.04 12.17
C LYS A 3 16.37 25.78 10.89
N VAL A 4 15.89 24.55 10.65
CA VAL A 4 15.09 24.19 9.47
C VAL A 4 13.65 24.70 9.60
N PHE A 5 13.06 24.65 10.80
CA PHE A 5 11.72 25.19 11.04
C PHE A 5 11.68 26.72 10.91
N ILE A 6 12.72 27.41 11.34
CA ILE A 6 12.82 28.87 11.21
C ILE A 6 12.97 29.28 9.74
N SER A 7 13.68 28.49 8.93
CA SER A 7 13.84 28.74 7.50
C SER A 7 12.53 28.55 6.71
N LEU A 8 11.72 27.55 7.09
CA LEU A 8 10.41 27.32 6.44
C LEU A 8 9.39 28.42 6.79
N PHE A 9 9.38 28.87 8.03
CA PHE A 9 8.52 29.99 8.47
C PHE A 9 8.98 31.34 7.89
N ALA A 10 10.29 31.56 7.74
CA ALA A 10 10.83 32.74 7.07
C ALA A 10 10.52 32.71 5.57
N LEU A 11 10.50 31.57 4.91
CA LEU A 11 10.10 31.44 3.50
C LEU A 11 8.61 31.74 3.30
N LEU A 12 7.74 31.28 4.21
CA LEU A 12 6.30 31.63 4.19
C LEU A 12 6.01 33.07 4.55
N ALA A 13 6.79 33.69 5.45
CA ALA A 13 6.66 35.10 5.80
C ALA A 13 7.18 36.03 4.68
N SER A 14 8.22 35.63 3.94
CA SER A 14 8.70 36.36 2.78
C SER A 14 7.71 36.34 1.61
N MET A 15 6.97 35.25 1.43
CA MET A 15 5.89 35.22 0.43
C MET A 15 4.73 36.15 0.75
N ALA A 16 4.46 36.45 2.02
CA ALA A 16 3.44 37.41 2.43
C ALA A 16 3.88 38.88 2.23
N ALA A 17 5.19 39.15 2.24
CA ALA A 17 5.72 40.51 2.08
C ALA A 17 5.78 41.01 0.61
N PHE A 18 5.70 40.06 -0.36
CA PHE A 18 5.65 40.41 -1.80
C PHE A 18 4.24 40.74 -2.32
N ALA A 19 3.22 40.74 -1.46
CA ALA A 19 1.83 40.92 -1.87
C ALA A 19 1.44 42.43 -2.16
N GLN A 20 2.39 43.37 -2.25
CA GLN A 20 2.06 44.80 -2.34
C GLN A 20 2.72 45.58 -3.47
N GLU A 21 3.45 44.94 -4.39
CA GLU A 21 3.78 45.59 -5.68
C GLU A 21 3.07 44.80 -6.79
N ALA A 22 1.79 45.19 -6.98
CA ALA A 22 0.93 44.67 -8.02
C ALA A 22 1.49 45.04 -9.40
N ASP A 23 1.31 44.16 -10.34
CA ASP A 23 1.45 44.24 -11.78
C ASP A 23 2.67 43.56 -12.42
N VAL A 24 3.57 42.93 -11.65
CA VAL A 24 4.72 42.23 -12.23
C VAL A 24 4.85 40.82 -11.60
N ASN A 25 4.85 39.76 -12.43
CA ASN A 25 5.06 38.40 -11.95
C ASN A 25 6.55 38.14 -11.65
N GLN A 26 6.86 36.93 -11.16
CA GLN A 26 8.23 36.50 -10.82
C GLN A 26 9.20 36.48 -12.04
N TYR A 27 8.70 36.65 -13.25
CA TYR A 27 9.49 36.76 -14.50
C TYR A 27 9.61 38.20 -15.01
N GLY A 28 9.16 39.22 -14.24
CA GLY A 28 9.22 40.60 -14.63
C GLY A 28 8.17 41.03 -15.65
N GLN A 29 7.12 40.24 -15.86
CA GLN A 29 6.05 40.55 -16.80
C GLN A 29 4.88 41.23 -16.09
N LYS A 30 4.29 42.26 -16.70
CA LYS A 30 3.04 42.84 -16.23
C LYS A 30 1.91 41.80 -16.33
N VAL A 31 1.21 41.54 -15.24
CA VAL A 31 0.11 40.58 -15.16
C VAL A 31 -1.05 41.18 -14.35
N GLU A 32 -2.25 40.73 -14.64
CA GLU A 32 -3.42 41.04 -13.82
C GLU A 32 -3.43 40.13 -12.58
N SER A 33 -3.45 40.71 -11.39
CA SER A 33 -3.56 39.92 -10.14
C SER A 33 -5.02 39.52 -9.88
N VAL A 34 -5.25 38.25 -9.56
CA VAL A 34 -6.57 37.72 -9.22
C VAL A 34 -6.62 37.45 -7.72
N PRO A 35 -7.60 38.00 -6.96
CA PRO A 35 -7.72 37.73 -5.53
C PRO A 35 -7.94 36.26 -5.22
N VAL A 36 -7.27 35.76 -4.16
CA VAL A 36 -7.41 34.43 -3.63
C VAL A 36 -8.11 34.46 -2.27
N GLU A 37 -9.13 33.63 -2.09
CA GLU A 37 -9.87 33.47 -0.84
C GLU A 37 -9.47 32.18 -0.16
N ALA A 38 -9.35 32.23 1.17
CA ALA A 38 -9.20 31.05 2.00
C ALA A 38 -10.57 30.58 2.50
N ARG A 39 -10.89 29.30 2.31
CA ARG A 39 -12.16 28.69 2.74
C ARG A 39 -11.94 27.36 3.42
N MET A 40 -12.72 27.09 4.47
CA MET A 40 -12.80 25.76 5.06
C MET A 40 -13.78 24.90 4.26
N GLN A 41 -13.31 23.85 3.60
CA GLN A 41 -14.13 22.90 2.87
C GLN A 41 -13.93 21.49 3.46
N ASP A 42 -14.98 20.95 4.07
CA ASP A 42 -15.00 19.60 4.64
C ASP A 42 -13.84 19.28 5.62
N GLY A 43 -13.43 20.29 6.42
CA GLY A 43 -12.34 20.18 7.39
C GLY A 43 -10.95 20.37 6.81
N ILE A 44 -10.84 20.86 5.57
CA ILE A 44 -9.59 21.18 4.87
C ILE A 44 -9.57 22.66 4.53
N LEU A 45 -8.44 23.33 4.75
CA LEU A 45 -8.22 24.69 4.32
C LEU A 45 -7.88 24.73 2.83
N VAL A 46 -8.74 25.37 2.04
CA VAL A 46 -8.60 25.51 0.59
C VAL A 46 -8.44 26.96 0.24
N PHE A 47 -7.41 27.26 -0.55
CA PHE A 47 -7.19 28.55 -1.21
C PHE A 47 -7.75 28.47 -2.62
N GLN A 48 -8.61 29.41 -3.01
CA GLN A 48 -9.20 29.41 -4.34
C GLN A 48 -9.45 30.84 -4.86
N ASN A 49 -9.43 31.01 -6.18
CA ASN A 49 -9.89 32.25 -6.81
C ASN A 49 -11.43 32.31 -6.85
N LYS A 50 -11.99 33.49 -7.12
CA LYS A 50 -13.43 33.73 -7.12
C LYS A 50 -14.22 32.74 -8.00
N ASN A 51 -13.69 32.35 -9.15
CA ASN A 51 -14.34 31.43 -10.10
C ASN A 51 -14.04 29.95 -9.80
N ALA A 52 -13.27 29.65 -8.75
CA ALA A 52 -12.83 28.32 -8.38
C ALA A 52 -12.17 27.52 -9.53
N ASN A 53 -11.55 28.22 -10.50
CA ASN A 53 -10.77 27.62 -11.56
C ASN A 53 -9.40 27.16 -11.05
N TYR A 54 -8.84 27.89 -10.09
CA TYR A 54 -7.59 27.58 -9.42
C TYR A 54 -7.89 27.33 -7.96
N LYS A 55 -7.48 26.16 -7.47
CA LYS A 55 -7.57 25.77 -6.06
C LYS A 55 -6.26 25.16 -5.63
N MET A 56 -5.85 25.44 -4.41
CA MET A 56 -4.71 24.78 -3.78
C MET A 56 -5.08 24.42 -2.35
N TRP A 57 -4.64 23.26 -1.89
CA TRP A 57 -4.81 22.86 -0.50
C TRP A 57 -3.66 21.97 -0.03
N PHE A 58 -3.51 21.91 1.27
CA PHE A 58 -2.60 21.00 1.93
C PHE A 58 -3.34 19.77 2.42
N ASP A 59 -2.68 18.64 2.36
CA ASP A 59 -3.20 17.35 2.81
C ASP A 59 -2.20 16.76 3.79
N VAL A 60 -2.55 16.75 5.08
CA VAL A 60 -1.70 16.24 6.15
C VAL A 60 -2.26 14.91 6.65
N ARG A 61 -1.37 13.96 6.95
CA ARG A 61 -1.75 12.69 7.57
C ARG A 61 -0.70 12.24 8.56
N VAL A 62 -1.12 12.06 9.80
CA VAL A 62 -0.31 11.46 10.85
C VAL A 62 -0.99 10.18 11.33
N GLN A 63 -0.23 9.09 11.39
CA GLN A 63 -0.66 7.81 11.95
C GLN A 63 0.39 7.35 12.97
N ALA A 64 0.00 7.28 14.24
CA ALA A 64 0.80 6.76 15.34
C ALA A 64 0.25 5.39 15.75
N ASP A 65 1.11 4.39 15.77
CA ASP A 65 0.78 2.99 16.06
C ASP A 65 1.44 2.52 17.35
N ALA A 66 0.72 1.66 18.08
CA ALA A 66 1.24 0.84 19.16
C ALA A 66 0.77 -0.60 18.96
N ALA A 67 1.60 -1.58 19.30
CA ALA A 67 1.21 -2.98 19.28
C ALA A 67 1.90 -3.78 20.37
N VAL A 68 1.16 -4.75 20.92
CA VAL A 68 1.66 -5.78 21.82
C VAL A 68 1.41 -7.15 21.20
N PHE A 69 2.37 -8.07 21.41
CA PHE A 69 2.35 -9.42 20.85
C PHE A 69 2.39 -10.44 21.98
N PHE A 70 1.64 -11.53 21.82
CA PHE A 70 1.53 -12.60 22.82
C PHE A 70 1.21 -13.94 22.14
N GLY A 71 1.42 -15.04 22.89
CA GLY A 71 1.15 -16.39 22.40
C GLY A 71 2.12 -16.89 21.33
N ALA A 72 3.30 -16.26 21.21
CA ALA A 72 4.34 -16.75 20.31
C ALA A 72 4.98 -18.04 20.85
N PRO A 73 5.45 -18.94 19.96
CA PRO A 73 6.16 -20.16 20.37
C PRO A 73 7.45 -19.84 21.16
N ASP A 74 7.88 -20.78 22.01
CA ASP A 74 9.06 -20.63 22.86
C ASP A 74 10.34 -20.29 22.09
N PHE A 75 10.50 -20.81 20.86
CA PHE A 75 11.65 -20.48 20.01
C PHE A 75 11.63 -19.00 19.51
N CYS A 76 10.57 -18.26 19.79
CA CYS A 76 10.48 -16.81 19.58
C CYS A 76 10.79 -16.01 20.86
N ALA A 77 11.22 -16.64 21.95
CA ALA A 77 11.63 -15.95 23.16
C ALA A 77 12.74 -14.92 22.87
N LYS A 78 12.85 -13.89 23.73
CA LYS A 78 13.84 -12.81 23.55
C LYS A 78 15.26 -13.34 23.50
N GLU A 79 15.55 -14.32 24.33
CA GLU A 79 16.87 -14.96 24.43
C GLU A 79 16.75 -16.47 24.28
N ILE A 80 17.73 -17.06 23.61
CA ILE A 80 17.94 -18.51 23.53
C ILE A 80 19.41 -18.74 23.84
N ASP A 81 19.69 -19.64 24.80
CA ASP A 81 21.07 -19.97 25.27
C ASP A 81 21.87 -18.71 25.65
N GLY A 82 21.23 -17.76 26.32
CA GLY A 82 21.86 -16.50 26.77
C GLY A 82 22.20 -15.52 25.65
N LYS A 83 21.68 -15.73 24.44
CA LYS A 83 21.89 -14.86 23.28
C LYS A 83 20.57 -14.26 22.78
N ASN A 84 20.62 -13.00 22.40
CA ASN A 84 19.48 -12.32 21.76
C ASN A 84 18.99 -13.11 20.54
N ASN A 85 17.69 -13.39 20.51
CA ASN A 85 17.06 -14.14 19.43
C ASN A 85 16.44 -13.22 18.39
N THR A 86 16.88 -13.35 17.14
CA THR A 86 16.33 -12.59 16.02
C THR A 86 14.90 -12.99 15.65
N SER A 87 14.40 -14.13 16.14
CA SER A 87 13.00 -14.57 15.94
C SER A 87 12.02 -13.92 16.92
N HIS A 88 12.52 -13.23 17.96
CA HIS A 88 11.68 -12.56 18.97
C HIS A 88 10.71 -11.56 18.32
N ILE A 89 9.47 -11.56 18.81
CA ILE A 89 8.41 -10.66 18.34
C ILE A 89 8.25 -9.54 19.37
N GLY A 90 8.94 -8.41 19.15
CA GLY A 90 8.96 -7.29 20.08
C GLY A 90 7.74 -6.38 19.94
N SER A 91 7.16 -6.00 21.09
CA SER A 91 6.14 -4.96 21.19
C SER A 91 6.74 -3.57 21.09
N GLY A 92 5.94 -2.55 20.77
CA GLY A 92 6.44 -1.18 20.67
C GLY A 92 5.46 -0.17 20.11
N MET A 93 5.99 1.00 19.80
CA MET A 93 5.27 2.12 19.23
C MET A 93 6.09 2.75 18.12
N ASN A 94 5.43 3.29 17.08
CA ASN A 94 6.08 4.10 16.06
C ASN A 94 5.11 5.06 15.37
N LEU A 95 5.66 5.98 14.59
CA LEU A 95 4.91 6.71 13.58
C LEU A 95 4.86 5.85 12.31
N ARG A 96 3.66 5.51 11.89
CA ARG A 96 3.46 4.70 10.68
C ARG A 96 3.47 5.51 9.39
N ARG A 97 2.92 6.73 9.47
CA ARG A 97 2.90 7.71 8.37
C ARG A 97 2.92 9.12 8.93
N THR A 98 3.74 9.94 8.33
CA THR A 98 3.76 11.38 8.56
C THR A 98 3.84 12.05 7.20
N ARG A 99 2.67 12.25 6.58
CA ARG A 99 2.56 12.71 5.20
C ARG A 99 2.15 14.16 5.11
N PHE A 100 2.75 14.84 4.16
CA PHE A 100 2.40 16.19 3.76
C PHE A 100 2.31 16.23 2.24
N ALA A 101 1.19 16.70 1.72
CA ALA A 101 1.00 16.90 0.29
C ALA A 101 0.51 18.30 -0.02
N VAL A 102 0.98 18.81 -1.14
CA VAL A 102 0.41 19.98 -1.81
C VAL A 102 -0.39 19.49 -3.00
N LYS A 103 -1.63 19.95 -3.10
CA LYS A 103 -2.57 19.60 -4.17
C LYS A 103 -3.10 20.85 -4.81
N ALA A 104 -3.16 20.84 -6.14
CA ALA A 104 -3.63 21.99 -6.89
C ALA A 104 -4.53 21.58 -8.04
N GLN A 105 -5.64 22.27 -8.21
CA GLN A 105 -6.42 22.31 -9.44
C GLN A 105 -6.05 23.58 -10.21
N LEU A 106 -5.62 23.41 -11.45
CA LEU A 106 -5.17 24.46 -12.34
C LEU A 106 -6.12 24.55 -13.54
N ASP A 107 -6.73 25.70 -13.71
CA ASP A 107 -7.65 25.99 -14.83
C ASP A 107 -8.73 24.92 -15.07
N LYS A 108 -9.37 24.41 -14.02
CA LYS A 108 -10.43 23.38 -14.05
C LYS A 108 -10.04 22.03 -14.68
N ASN A 109 -9.12 22.04 -15.65
CA ASN A 109 -8.80 20.91 -16.51
C ASN A 109 -7.56 20.14 -16.06
N TRP A 110 -6.76 20.74 -15.17
CA TRP A 110 -5.50 20.16 -14.72
C TRP A 110 -5.47 20.01 -13.21
N TYR A 111 -4.91 18.93 -12.76
CA TYR A 111 -4.69 18.67 -11.35
C TYR A 111 -3.24 18.26 -11.13
N GLY A 112 -2.64 18.72 -10.04
CA GLY A 112 -1.29 18.36 -9.63
C GLY A 112 -1.25 17.94 -8.16
N GLU A 113 -0.38 16.99 -7.84
CA GLU A 113 -0.14 16.53 -6.47
C GLU A 113 1.34 16.24 -6.25
N LEU A 114 1.85 16.73 -5.10
CA LEU A 114 3.15 16.38 -4.57
C LEU A 114 2.94 15.91 -3.13
N ASP A 115 3.12 14.60 -2.86
CA ASP A 115 2.96 13.94 -1.54
C ASP A 115 4.31 13.38 -1.08
N THR A 116 4.71 13.69 0.14
CA THR A 116 5.93 13.19 0.79
C THR A 116 5.61 12.52 2.13
N ASP A 117 6.39 11.51 2.51
CA ASP A 117 6.31 10.83 3.81
C ASP A 117 7.59 11.09 4.61
N TRP A 118 7.45 11.64 5.81
CA TRP A 118 8.54 12.05 6.70
C TRP A 118 8.77 11.07 7.86
N THR A 119 8.19 9.90 7.80
CA THR A 119 8.22 8.91 8.89
C THR A 119 9.64 8.45 9.23
N SER A 120 10.53 8.37 8.25
CA SER A 120 11.94 7.96 8.44
C SER A 120 12.88 9.10 8.88
N GLY A 121 12.36 10.33 9.05
CA GLY A 121 13.16 11.51 9.34
C GLY A 121 13.74 12.22 8.10
N THR A 122 13.75 11.55 6.95
CA THR A 122 14.03 12.11 5.63
C THR A 122 12.77 12.06 4.77
N PRO A 123 12.52 13.07 3.91
CA PRO A 123 11.36 13.05 3.02
C PRO A 123 11.51 11.96 1.96
N GLU A 124 10.50 11.12 1.86
CA GLU A 124 10.37 10.09 0.84
C GLU A 124 9.23 10.49 -0.11
N LEU A 125 9.52 10.59 -1.42
CA LEU A 125 8.52 10.92 -2.43
C LEU A 125 7.46 9.83 -2.51
N LYS A 126 6.17 10.21 -2.46
CA LYS A 126 5.04 9.25 -2.60
C LYS A 126 4.27 9.49 -3.88
N ASP A 127 3.62 10.60 -4.02
CA ASP A 127 2.90 10.95 -5.24
C ASP A 127 3.48 12.26 -5.79
N ALA A 128 3.85 12.29 -7.07
CA ALA A 128 4.31 13.47 -7.79
C ALA A 128 3.84 13.37 -9.22
N TYR A 129 2.69 13.97 -9.52
CA TYR A 129 2.09 13.81 -10.84
C TYR A 129 1.25 15.03 -11.23
N VAL A 130 1.00 15.10 -12.54
CA VAL A 130 0.03 15.99 -13.16
C VAL A 130 -1.04 15.11 -13.83
N ALA A 131 -2.30 15.55 -13.76
CA ALA A 131 -3.42 14.89 -14.41
C ALA A 131 -4.24 15.87 -15.23
N PHE A 132 -4.62 15.47 -16.44
CA PHE A 132 -5.62 16.15 -17.27
C PHE A 132 -7.01 15.56 -16.97
N THR A 133 -7.97 16.44 -16.68
CA THR A 133 -9.35 16.10 -16.31
C THR A 133 -10.38 16.90 -17.09
N GLY A 134 -9.99 17.51 -18.23
CA GLY A 134 -10.83 18.41 -19.00
C GLY A 134 -11.97 17.75 -19.79
N VAL A 135 -11.99 16.41 -19.86
CA VAL A 135 -13.07 15.67 -20.50
C VAL A 135 -13.83 14.88 -19.42
N PRO A 136 -15.16 15.02 -19.31
CA PRO A 136 -15.95 14.30 -18.32
C PRO A 136 -15.69 12.78 -18.34
N GLY A 137 -15.38 12.21 -17.19
CA GLY A 137 -15.07 10.80 -17.02
C GLY A 137 -13.63 10.40 -17.39
N LEU A 138 -12.90 11.19 -18.17
CA LEU A 138 -11.51 10.92 -18.57
C LEU A 138 -10.51 11.58 -17.61
N GLU A 139 -9.54 10.79 -17.15
CA GLU A 139 -8.32 11.31 -16.52
C GLU A 139 -7.11 10.72 -17.24
N ILE A 140 -6.17 11.59 -17.64
CA ILE A 140 -4.85 11.17 -18.12
C ILE A 140 -3.82 11.69 -17.12
N LYS A 141 -3.11 10.80 -16.47
CA LYS A 141 -2.16 11.10 -15.39
C LYS A 141 -0.74 10.73 -15.82
N SER A 142 0.22 11.62 -15.54
CA SER A 142 1.64 11.39 -15.78
C SER A 142 2.47 11.80 -14.57
N GLY A 143 3.46 10.99 -14.19
CA GLY A 143 4.33 11.18 -13.04
C GLY A 143 4.43 9.93 -12.17
N ASN A 144 4.79 10.09 -10.90
CA ASN A 144 4.88 9.00 -9.92
C ASN A 144 3.58 8.88 -9.12
N PHE A 145 2.88 7.76 -9.25
CA PHE A 145 1.60 7.51 -8.58
C PHE A 145 1.30 6.02 -8.47
N LYS A 146 0.26 5.65 -7.71
CA LYS A 146 -0.17 4.25 -7.60
C LYS A 146 -0.77 3.75 -8.90
N GLU A 147 -0.34 2.57 -9.33
CA GLU A 147 -1.01 1.84 -10.40
C GLU A 147 -2.43 1.45 -10.04
N ASN A 148 -3.34 1.50 -10.98
CA ASN A 148 -4.72 1.06 -10.82
C ASN A 148 -4.80 -0.46 -10.95
N PHE A 149 -4.55 -1.20 -9.87
CA PHE A 149 -4.53 -2.66 -9.91
C PHE A 149 -5.58 -3.28 -8.98
N SER A 150 -5.52 -3.08 -7.65
CA SER A 150 -6.50 -3.65 -6.73
C SER A 150 -7.25 -2.58 -5.95
N ILE A 151 -8.51 -2.86 -5.59
CA ILE A 151 -9.35 -1.93 -4.82
C ILE A 151 -8.69 -1.53 -3.50
N GLN A 152 -8.07 -2.49 -2.80
CA GLN A 152 -7.41 -2.21 -1.53
C GLN A 152 -6.13 -1.38 -1.71
N ARG A 153 -5.39 -1.56 -2.83
CA ARG A 153 -4.23 -0.73 -3.16
C ARG A 153 -4.66 0.69 -3.56
N ASN A 154 -5.75 0.82 -4.32
CA ASN A 154 -6.29 2.11 -4.76
C ASN A 154 -6.91 2.90 -3.59
N THR A 155 -7.58 2.22 -2.66
CA THR A 155 -8.11 2.86 -1.45
C THR A 155 -6.97 3.51 -0.65
N THR A 156 -7.13 4.79 -0.34
CA THR A 156 -6.16 5.51 0.49
C THR A 156 -6.06 4.91 1.88
N SER A 157 -4.87 4.94 2.49
CA SER A 157 -4.66 4.39 3.83
C SER A 157 -5.49 5.05 4.94
N ARG A 158 -6.13 6.19 4.69
CA ARG A 158 -7.09 6.83 5.62
C ARG A 158 -8.37 6.00 5.79
N TYR A 159 -8.81 5.33 4.72
CA TYR A 159 -10.13 4.72 4.61
C TYR A 159 -10.08 3.19 4.56
N LEU A 160 -8.92 2.60 4.91
CA LEU A 160 -8.83 1.16 5.12
C LEU A 160 -9.67 0.76 6.34
N MET A 161 -10.31 -0.40 6.28
CA MET A 161 -11.05 -0.98 7.42
C MET A 161 -10.11 -1.29 8.60
N PHE A 162 -8.89 -1.73 8.32
CA PHE A 162 -7.86 -2.13 9.29
C PHE A 162 -6.63 -1.25 9.20
N MET A 163 -5.73 -1.37 10.16
CA MET A 163 -4.50 -0.60 10.20
C MET A 163 -3.64 -0.79 8.95
N GLU A 164 -3.54 -2.03 8.46
CA GLU A 164 -2.78 -2.36 7.26
C GLU A 164 -3.62 -3.15 6.25
N ARG A 165 -3.13 -3.22 5.02
CA ARG A 165 -3.71 -4.03 3.95
C ARG A 165 -3.48 -5.51 4.21
N ALA A 166 -4.29 -6.36 3.58
CA ALA A 166 -4.12 -7.79 3.61
C ALA A 166 -2.76 -8.22 3.05
N MET A 167 -2.21 -9.34 3.57
CA MET A 167 -0.88 -9.85 3.22
C MET A 167 -0.70 -10.04 1.72
N VAL A 168 -1.71 -10.57 1.03
CA VAL A 168 -1.65 -10.81 -0.42
C VAL A 168 -1.54 -9.52 -1.24
N THR A 169 -1.94 -8.37 -0.69
CA THR A 169 -1.85 -7.08 -1.38
C THR A 169 -0.38 -6.66 -1.65
N TYR A 170 0.59 -7.29 -1.01
CA TYR A 170 2.01 -7.07 -1.33
C TYR A 170 2.42 -7.63 -2.70
N LEU A 171 1.65 -8.54 -3.29
CA LEU A 171 1.82 -9.00 -4.68
C LEU A 171 1.32 -7.98 -5.71
N ALA A 172 0.47 -7.05 -5.30
CA ALA A 172 -0.05 -5.99 -6.18
C ALA A 172 0.98 -4.87 -6.38
N PRO A 173 1.15 -4.35 -7.61
CA PRO A 173 2.02 -3.22 -7.87
C PRO A 173 1.64 -1.99 -7.03
N SER A 174 2.62 -1.16 -6.71
CA SER A 174 2.47 0.01 -5.86
C SER A 174 2.54 1.31 -6.66
N ARG A 175 3.49 2.18 -6.33
CA ARG A 175 3.75 3.44 -7.03
C ARG A 175 4.86 3.26 -8.03
N HIS A 176 4.67 3.77 -9.21
CA HIS A 176 5.69 3.79 -10.25
C HIS A 176 5.59 5.08 -11.05
N LEU A 177 6.69 5.49 -11.64
CA LEU A 177 6.71 6.53 -12.66
C LEU A 177 5.97 6.02 -13.89
N GLY A 178 5.03 6.79 -14.44
CA GLY A 178 4.32 6.31 -15.61
C GLY A 178 3.28 7.27 -16.17
N ILE A 179 2.57 6.77 -17.16
CA ILE A 179 1.41 7.42 -17.78
C ILE A 179 0.24 6.45 -17.70
N ASN A 180 -0.91 6.95 -17.24
CA ASN A 180 -2.12 6.15 -17.11
C ASN A 180 -3.33 6.96 -17.60
N ALA A 181 -4.16 6.34 -18.42
CA ALA A 181 -5.48 6.84 -18.76
C ALA A 181 -6.54 6.03 -18.02
N ARG A 182 -7.54 6.70 -17.47
CA ARG A 182 -8.76 6.06 -16.95
C ARG A 182 -10.00 6.72 -17.54
N TYR A 183 -11.04 5.93 -17.71
CA TYR A 183 -12.34 6.40 -18.14
C TYR A 183 -13.44 5.85 -17.23
N SER A 184 -14.23 6.74 -16.63
CA SER A 184 -15.30 6.42 -15.71
C SER A 184 -16.66 6.67 -16.36
N LEU A 185 -17.34 5.61 -16.79
CA LEU A 185 -18.75 5.62 -17.12
C LEU A 185 -19.58 5.27 -15.87
N PRO A 186 -20.86 5.58 -15.80
CA PRO A 186 -21.65 5.23 -14.60
C PRO A 186 -21.59 3.75 -14.22
N PHE A 187 -21.70 2.84 -15.20
CA PHE A 187 -21.73 1.39 -14.98
C PHE A 187 -20.39 0.68 -15.21
N LEU A 188 -19.43 1.32 -15.86
CA LEU A 188 -18.14 0.75 -16.23
C LEU A 188 -17.02 1.73 -15.96
N TRP A 189 -15.95 1.26 -15.35
CA TRP A 189 -14.71 1.98 -15.15
C TRP A 189 -13.56 1.19 -15.78
N ALA A 190 -12.72 1.86 -16.53
CA ALA A 190 -11.58 1.26 -17.21
C ALA A 190 -10.32 2.09 -17.00
N SER A 191 -9.18 1.43 -16.91
CA SER A 191 -7.87 2.08 -16.78
C SER A 191 -6.81 1.26 -17.50
N ALA A 192 -5.89 1.95 -18.16
CA ALA A 192 -4.70 1.36 -18.79
C ALA A 192 -3.51 2.33 -18.62
N GLY A 193 -2.32 1.78 -18.37
CA GLY A 193 -1.13 2.58 -18.18
C GLY A 193 0.17 1.83 -18.47
N VAL A 194 1.21 2.62 -18.73
CA VAL A 194 2.58 2.17 -18.92
C VAL A 194 3.43 2.78 -17.81
N PHE A 195 4.25 1.97 -17.17
CA PHE A 195 5.00 2.33 -15.97
C PHE A 195 6.45 1.89 -16.06
N GLY A 196 7.33 2.77 -15.60
CA GLY A 196 8.73 2.53 -15.37
C GLY A 196 9.01 2.13 -13.91
N PRO A 197 10.17 2.50 -13.35
CA PRO A 197 10.60 2.10 -12.02
C PRO A 197 9.86 2.84 -10.88
N GLU A 198 10.00 2.32 -9.65
CA GLU A 198 9.54 2.95 -8.42
C GLU A 198 10.60 3.91 -7.89
N LEU A 199 10.26 5.19 -7.73
CA LEU A 199 11.21 6.23 -7.30
C LEU A 199 11.56 6.18 -5.81
N SER A 200 10.78 5.49 -4.99
CA SER A 200 10.92 5.49 -3.53
C SER A 200 11.48 4.19 -2.94
N SER A 201 11.82 3.21 -3.77
CA SER A 201 12.44 1.97 -3.33
C SER A 201 13.95 2.02 -3.54
N SER A 202 14.70 1.54 -2.55
CA SER A 202 16.15 1.49 -2.66
C SER A 202 16.62 0.57 -3.80
N GLU A 203 15.81 -0.41 -4.16
CA GLU A 203 16.11 -1.36 -5.24
C GLU A 203 16.05 -0.66 -6.60
N GLU A 204 14.96 0.02 -6.88
CA GLU A 204 14.73 0.68 -8.16
C GLU A 204 15.50 2.01 -8.28
N GLN A 205 15.76 2.69 -7.18
CA GLN A 205 16.60 3.87 -7.16
C GLN A 205 18.06 3.53 -7.55
N THR A 206 18.62 2.48 -7.00
CA THR A 206 19.98 2.00 -7.36
C THR A 206 20.04 1.61 -8.84
N TYR A 207 18.98 1.00 -9.37
CA TYR A 207 18.88 0.65 -10.78
C TYR A 207 18.91 1.88 -11.69
N MET A 208 18.18 2.95 -11.33
CA MET A 208 18.14 4.19 -12.11
C MET A 208 19.46 4.98 -12.03
N GLU A 209 20.09 5.01 -10.87
CA GLU A 209 21.27 5.86 -10.66
C GLU A 209 22.51 5.34 -11.40
N ASP A 210 22.81 4.05 -11.31
CA ASP A 210 24.09 3.52 -11.79
C ASP A 210 24.01 2.19 -12.54
N GLY A 211 23.08 1.31 -12.19
CA GLY A 211 23.08 -0.08 -12.70
C GLY A 211 22.91 -0.18 -14.21
N ASN A 212 21.98 0.58 -14.79
CA ASN A 212 21.72 0.52 -16.24
C ASN A 212 22.82 1.10 -17.08
N LYS A 213 23.40 2.20 -16.63
CA LYS A 213 24.49 2.89 -17.32
C LYS A 213 25.71 1.97 -17.49
N ASP A 214 26.08 1.23 -16.44
CA ASP A 214 27.28 0.42 -16.42
C ASP A 214 27.13 -0.91 -17.16
N TYR A 215 25.92 -1.46 -17.22
CA TYR A 215 25.62 -2.74 -17.88
C TYR A 215 24.94 -2.61 -19.24
N GLY A 216 24.51 -1.40 -19.63
CA GLY A 216 23.84 -1.16 -20.91
C GLY A 216 22.45 -1.79 -21.02
N TYR A 217 21.78 -2.06 -19.90
CA TYR A 217 20.40 -2.58 -19.88
C TYR A 217 19.37 -1.49 -20.17
N ASN A 218 18.29 -1.88 -20.79
CA ASN A 218 17.11 -1.04 -20.88
C ASN A 218 16.37 -1.01 -19.53
N GLU A 219 15.80 0.14 -19.20
CA GLU A 219 14.84 0.20 -18.09
C GLU A 219 13.60 -0.59 -18.45
N GLY A 220 13.24 -1.57 -17.61
CA GLY A 220 12.08 -2.39 -17.83
C GLY A 220 10.78 -1.61 -17.72
N LEU A 221 9.83 -1.88 -18.60
CA LEU A 221 8.50 -1.30 -18.58
C LEU A 221 7.48 -2.27 -17.99
N SER A 222 6.39 -1.70 -17.49
CA SER A 222 5.23 -2.45 -17.02
C SER A 222 3.98 -1.92 -17.67
N TYR A 223 3.04 -2.81 -17.97
CA TYR A 223 1.77 -2.50 -18.60
C TYR A 223 0.66 -3.00 -17.69
N THR A 224 -0.17 -2.09 -17.19
CA THR A 224 -1.25 -2.43 -16.25
C THR A 224 -2.59 -2.00 -16.80
N GLY A 225 -3.53 -2.94 -16.83
CA GLY A 225 -4.93 -2.71 -17.22
C GLY A 225 -5.90 -3.16 -16.15
N LYS A 226 -6.98 -2.41 -15.93
CA LYS A 226 -8.04 -2.73 -14.99
C LYS A 226 -9.41 -2.38 -15.53
N LEU A 227 -10.37 -3.27 -15.31
CA LEU A 227 -11.79 -3.05 -15.60
C LEU A 227 -12.62 -3.25 -14.33
N VAL A 228 -13.64 -2.41 -14.15
CA VAL A 228 -14.60 -2.51 -13.04
C VAL A 228 -16.02 -2.31 -13.57
N PHE A 229 -16.87 -3.29 -13.35
CA PHE A 229 -18.29 -3.21 -13.62
C PHE A 229 -19.04 -2.83 -12.33
N ARG A 230 -19.98 -1.86 -12.45
CA ARG A 230 -20.73 -1.26 -11.32
C ARG A 230 -22.24 -1.31 -11.58
N PRO A 231 -22.89 -2.45 -11.40
CA PRO A 231 -24.32 -2.61 -11.75
C PRO A 231 -25.26 -1.73 -10.94
N LEU A 232 -24.87 -1.32 -9.72
CA LEU A 232 -25.69 -0.49 -8.83
C LEU A 232 -25.40 1.03 -8.94
N TYR A 233 -24.88 1.51 -10.06
CA TYR A 233 -24.45 2.89 -10.27
C TYR A 233 -25.54 3.96 -10.04
N LYS A 234 -26.82 3.61 -10.08
CA LYS A 234 -27.95 4.52 -9.79
C LYS A 234 -28.28 4.65 -8.31
N SER A 235 -27.73 3.78 -7.48
CA SER A 235 -28.00 3.78 -6.03
C SER A 235 -27.13 4.82 -5.33
N LYS A 236 -27.76 5.58 -4.41
CA LYS A 236 -27.04 6.53 -3.54
C LYS A 236 -26.56 5.91 -2.23
N THR A 237 -27.07 4.74 -1.87
CA THR A 237 -26.81 4.08 -0.58
C THR A 237 -26.19 2.71 -0.70
N SER A 238 -25.90 2.27 -1.93
CA SER A 238 -25.38 0.95 -2.21
C SER A 238 -24.42 1.01 -3.39
N SER A 239 -23.39 0.20 -3.36
CA SER A 239 -22.52 -0.04 -4.52
C SER A 239 -22.26 -1.52 -4.67
N LEU A 240 -21.98 -1.92 -5.90
CA LEU A 240 -21.43 -3.23 -6.23
C LEU A 240 -20.29 -3.00 -7.23
N HIS A 241 -19.11 -3.47 -6.89
CA HIS A 241 -17.87 -3.38 -7.64
C HIS A 241 -17.43 -4.79 -8.00
N ILE A 242 -17.41 -5.11 -9.28
CA ILE A 242 -16.91 -6.37 -9.84
C ILE A 242 -15.73 -6.00 -10.70
N GLY A 243 -14.51 -6.31 -10.28
CA GLY A 243 -13.31 -5.83 -10.92
C GLY A 243 -12.29 -6.92 -11.21
N GLY A 244 -11.40 -6.62 -12.17
CA GLY A 244 -10.23 -7.43 -12.47
C GLY A 244 -9.14 -6.57 -13.09
N ALA A 245 -7.89 -6.95 -12.85
CA ALA A 245 -6.72 -6.29 -13.42
C ALA A 245 -5.65 -7.29 -13.81
N VAL A 246 -4.82 -6.90 -14.76
CA VAL A 246 -3.63 -7.61 -15.19
C VAL A 246 -2.48 -6.62 -15.32
N SER A 247 -1.27 -7.06 -14.96
CA SER A 247 -0.04 -6.28 -15.11
C SER A 247 1.08 -7.20 -15.61
N TYR A 248 1.59 -6.91 -16.80
CA TYR A 248 2.83 -7.47 -17.32
C TYR A 248 3.98 -6.56 -16.91
N ARG A 249 5.08 -7.14 -16.42
CA ARG A 249 6.18 -6.38 -15.82
C ARG A 249 7.52 -6.91 -16.27
N GLU A 250 8.30 -6.08 -16.93
CA GLU A 250 9.71 -6.36 -17.18
C GLU A 250 10.53 -6.10 -15.90
N PRO A 251 11.66 -6.81 -15.71
CA PRO A 251 12.48 -6.64 -14.52
C PRO A 251 13.14 -5.26 -14.50
N LYS A 252 13.33 -4.73 -13.29
CA LYS A 252 13.86 -3.38 -13.06
C LYS A 252 15.12 -3.36 -12.19
N LEU A 253 15.48 -4.51 -11.61
CA LEU A 253 16.62 -4.64 -10.71
C LEU A 253 17.57 -5.71 -11.18
N THR A 254 18.87 -5.38 -11.30
CA THR A 254 19.93 -6.34 -11.53
C THR A 254 20.66 -6.68 -10.23
N SER A 255 21.11 -7.93 -10.10
CA SER A 255 22.06 -8.31 -9.06
C SER A 255 23.48 -7.88 -9.44
N THR A 256 24.41 -7.91 -8.47
CA THR A 256 25.84 -7.67 -8.70
C THR A 256 26.47 -8.65 -9.70
N ASP A 257 25.83 -9.79 -9.94
CA ASP A 257 26.28 -10.81 -10.90
C ASP A 257 25.73 -10.57 -12.32
N GLY A 258 25.04 -9.45 -12.58
CA GLY A 258 24.51 -9.10 -13.88
C GLY A 258 23.18 -9.76 -14.25
N TYR A 259 22.53 -10.47 -13.33
CA TYR A 259 21.19 -11.07 -13.55
C TYR A 259 20.09 -10.22 -12.92
N PHE A 260 18.94 -10.18 -13.57
CA PHE A 260 17.74 -9.63 -12.94
C PHE A 260 17.25 -10.54 -11.80
N VAL A 261 16.68 -9.92 -10.78
CA VAL A 261 16.17 -10.62 -9.59
C VAL A 261 14.71 -10.27 -9.34
N GLY A 262 13.94 -11.27 -8.90
CA GLY A 262 12.59 -11.10 -8.38
C GLY A 262 12.55 -11.43 -6.90
N ARG A 263 11.62 -10.80 -6.16
CA ARG A 263 11.36 -11.10 -4.75
C ARG A 263 9.93 -10.82 -4.37
N TYR A 264 9.28 -11.78 -3.74
CA TYR A 264 7.98 -11.57 -3.12
C TYR A 264 8.12 -11.61 -1.60
N SER A 265 7.61 -10.59 -0.93
CA SER A 265 7.67 -10.56 0.52
C SER A 265 6.47 -9.81 1.11
N SER A 266 6.00 -10.28 2.26
CA SER A 266 4.90 -9.67 3.00
C SER A 266 5.20 -9.59 4.49
N ARG A 267 4.65 -8.57 5.13
CA ARG A 267 4.63 -8.40 6.58
C ARG A 267 3.22 -8.60 7.09
N ASN A 268 3.09 -9.13 8.29
CA ASN A 268 1.79 -9.24 8.92
C ASN A 268 1.32 -7.86 9.38
N SER A 269 0.23 -7.43 8.94
CA SER A 269 -0.65 -6.28 9.22
C SER A 269 -0.24 -5.25 10.28
N THR A 270 1.07 -5.05 10.50
CA THR A 270 1.61 -4.10 11.48
C THR A 270 2.91 -3.49 11.00
N SER A 271 3.21 -2.26 11.47
CA SER A 271 4.49 -1.59 11.29
C SER A 271 5.45 -1.74 12.48
N ILE A 272 4.97 -2.26 13.61
CA ILE A 272 5.77 -2.42 14.82
C ILE A 272 6.74 -3.60 14.66
N ASN A 273 6.22 -4.77 14.38
CA ASN A 273 7.01 -5.94 14.04
C ASN A 273 7.22 -5.96 12.53
N ARG A 274 8.37 -5.53 12.07
CA ARG A 274 8.66 -5.40 10.63
C ARG A 274 9.24 -6.67 10.01
N LYS A 275 9.13 -7.81 10.69
CA LYS A 275 9.58 -9.09 10.14
C LYS A 275 8.74 -9.48 8.93
N LYS A 276 9.42 -10.06 7.95
CA LYS A 276 8.79 -10.64 6.77
C LYS A 276 8.62 -12.14 7.06
N TYR A 277 7.40 -12.55 7.37
CA TYR A 277 7.09 -13.97 7.62
C TYR A 277 6.90 -14.72 6.31
N LEU A 278 6.49 -14.01 5.25
CA LEU A 278 6.43 -14.53 3.88
C LEU A 278 7.50 -13.80 3.08
N ASP A 279 8.48 -14.56 2.55
CA ASP A 279 9.61 -13.99 1.83
C ASP A 279 10.31 -15.05 0.98
N THR A 280 10.30 -14.90 -0.34
CA THR A 280 11.00 -15.80 -1.28
C THR A 280 12.51 -15.61 -1.25
N ASP A 281 13.01 -14.52 -0.63
CA ASP A 281 14.32 -13.95 -0.90
C ASP A 281 14.54 -13.65 -2.39
N ASP A 282 15.77 -13.24 -2.75
CA ASP A 282 16.10 -12.87 -4.10
C ASP A 282 16.18 -14.10 -4.99
N VAL A 283 15.41 -14.12 -6.05
CA VAL A 283 15.35 -15.16 -7.07
C VAL A 283 16.05 -14.64 -8.32
N LYS A 284 17.19 -15.22 -8.65
CA LYS A 284 17.97 -14.84 -9.83
C LYS A 284 17.35 -15.35 -11.12
N GLY A 285 17.63 -14.63 -12.22
CA GLY A 285 17.21 -15.02 -13.56
C GLY A 285 15.75 -14.63 -13.84
N LEU A 286 15.28 -13.52 -13.28
CA LEU A 286 13.97 -13.01 -13.63
C LEU A 286 13.97 -12.51 -15.09
N ASP A 287 13.07 -13.05 -15.93
CA ASP A 287 12.82 -12.59 -17.29
C ASP A 287 11.67 -11.57 -17.32
N HIS A 288 10.52 -11.96 -16.82
CA HIS A 288 9.36 -11.07 -16.65
C HIS A 288 8.42 -11.57 -15.56
N GLU A 289 7.46 -10.73 -15.19
CA GLU A 289 6.40 -11.08 -14.25
C GLU A 289 5.02 -10.83 -14.83
N LEU A 290 4.08 -11.67 -14.46
CA LEU A 290 2.66 -11.46 -14.73
C LEU A 290 1.90 -11.44 -13.41
N ALA A 291 1.21 -10.33 -13.12
CA ALA A 291 0.31 -10.23 -11.98
C ALA A 291 -1.14 -10.09 -12.45
N TRP A 292 -2.07 -10.70 -11.72
CA TRP A 292 -3.50 -10.51 -11.99
C TRP A 292 -4.31 -10.57 -10.70
N THR A 293 -5.49 -9.97 -10.75
CA THR A 293 -6.44 -9.97 -9.64
C THR A 293 -7.86 -10.04 -10.14
N VAL A 294 -8.71 -10.68 -9.35
CA VAL A 294 -10.17 -10.53 -9.41
C VAL A 294 -10.65 -10.01 -8.08
N GLU A 295 -11.63 -9.10 -8.12
CA GLU A 295 -12.11 -8.44 -6.92
C GLU A 295 -13.61 -8.23 -6.95
N LEU A 296 -14.23 -8.37 -5.78
CA LEU A 296 -15.64 -8.16 -5.57
C LEU A 296 -15.81 -7.35 -4.28
N ALA A 297 -16.52 -6.23 -4.37
CA ALA A 297 -16.74 -5.37 -3.23
C ALA A 297 -18.11 -4.70 -3.33
N GLY A 298 -18.66 -4.32 -2.19
CA GLY A 298 -19.94 -3.65 -2.15
C GLY A 298 -20.21 -2.96 -0.82
N HIS A 299 -21.19 -2.10 -0.82
CA HIS A 299 -21.80 -1.61 0.41
C HIS A 299 -23.30 -1.49 0.26
N TRP A 300 -23.96 -1.59 1.38
CA TRP A 300 -25.37 -1.30 1.53
C TRP A 300 -25.59 -0.53 2.85
N LYS A 301 -25.86 0.76 2.73
CA LYS A 301 -25.94 1.69 3.87
C LYS A 301 -24.71 1.58 4.77
N GLN A 302 -24.85 1.04 5.98
CA GLN A 302 -23.79 0.89 6.98
C GLN A 302 -22.86 -0.29 6.71
N LEU A 303 -23.30 -1.32 6.01
CA LEU A 303 -22.53 -2.53 5.75
C LEU A 303 -21.62 -2.33 4.53
N ARG A 304 -20.34 -2.65 4.68
CA ARG A 304 -19.36 -2.74 3.58
C ARG A 304 -18.69 -4.11 3.60
N TRP A 305 -18.41 -4.65 2.43
CA TRP A 305 -17.66 -5.89 2.25
C TRP A 305 -16.73 -5.79 1.05
N GLU A 306 -15.66 -6.57 1.08
CA GLU A 306 -14.62 -6.54 0.05
C GLU A 306 -13.85 -7.86 0.08
N THR A 307 -13.61 -8.45 -1.09
CA THR A 307 -12.77 -9.62 -1.28
C THR A 307 -11.96 -9.47 -2.56
N ALA A 308 -10.74 -9.99 -2.56
CA ALA A 308 -9.93 -10.10 -3.76
C ALA A 308 -9.01 -11.32 -3.68
N TYR A 309 -8.78 -11.93 -4.83
CA TYR A 309 -7.72 -12.89 -5.07
C TYR A 309 -6.64 -12.21 -5.91
N ILE A 310 -5.38 -12.39 -5.55
CA ILE A 310 -4.22 -11.82 -6.26
C ILE A 310 -3.20 -12.93 -6.47
N ALA A 311 -2.70 -13.03 -7.69
CA ALA A 311 -1.58 -13.91 -8.03
C ALA A 311 -0.51 -13.13 -8.79
N ARG A 312 0.76 -13.46 -8.57
CA ARG A 312 1.91 -12.92 -9.28
C ARG A 312 2.93 -14.02 -9.53
N GLY A 313 3.35 -14.15 -10.79
CA GLY A 313 4.27 -15.17 -11.27
C GLY A 313 5.58 -14.57 -11.76
N MET A 314 6.71 -15.17 -11.35
CA MET A 314 8.03 -14.94 -11.91
C MET A 314 8.27 -15.92 -13.04
N TYR A 315 8.48 -15.44 -14.24
CA TYR A 315 8.98 -16.19 -15.39
C TYR A 315 10.49 -16.07 -15.39
N LEU A 316 11.20 -17.19 -15.45
CA LEU A 316 12.62 -17.25 -15.25
C LEU A 316 13.33 -17.57 -16.57
N ASP A 317 14.47 -16.92 -16.79
CA ASP A 317 15.39 -17.26 -17.86
C ASP A 317 15.97 -18.66 -17.59
N GLN A 318 15.61 -19.63 -18.42
CA GLN A 318 15.97 -21.04 -18.25
C GLN A 318 17.47 -21.29 -18.38
N ALA A 319 18.22 -20.37 -18.98
CA ALA A 319 19.69 -20.46 -19.05
C ALA A 319 20.37 -20.10 -17.72
N VAL A 320 19.70 -19.27 -16.92
CA VAL A 320 20.20 -18.78 -15.62
C VAL A 320 19.61 -19.57 -14.46
N ASN A 321 18.32 -19.86 -14.54
CA ASN A 321 17.55 -20.52 -13.50
C ASN A 321 16.55 -21.51 -14.13
N PRO A 322 16.82 -22.81 -14.10
CA PRO A 322 16.01 -23.82 -14.78
C PRO A 322 14.68 -24.15 -14.07
N LEU A 323 14.32 -23.42 -13.02
CA LEU A 323 13.05 -23.62 -12.35
C LEU A 323 11.88 -23.22 -13.26
N PRO A 324 10.73 -23.89 -13.16
CA PRO A 324 9.51 -23.47 -13.84
C PRO A 324 9.02 -22.14 -13.31
N THR A 325 8.03 -21.53 -13.98
CA THR A 325 7.37 -20.31 -13.51
C THR A 325 6.94 -20.43 -12.05
N GLN A 326 7.30 -19.45 -11.24
CA GLN A 326 7.10 -19.41 -9.79
C GLN A 326 5.94 -18.49 -9.44
N TRP A 327 4.76 -19.04 -9.16
CA TRP A 327 3.56 -18.28 -8.77
C TRP A 327 3.42 -18.18 -7.26
N ALA A 328 3.26 -16.95 -6.75
CA ALA A 328 2.74 -16.66 -5.42
C ALA A 328 1.29 -16.16 -5.53
N GLU A 329 0.47 -16.48 -4.53
CA GLU A 329 -0.96 -16.21 -4.58
C GLU A 329 -1.57 -16.02 -3.20
N GLY A 330 -2.80 -15.54 -3.15
CA GLY A 330 -3.57 -15.47 -1.92
C GLY A 330 -4.86 -14.67 -2.11
N TRP A 331 -5.63 -14.57 -1.03
CA TRP A 331 -6.90 -13.87 -1.04
C TRP A 331 -7.23 -13.31 0.35
N TYR A 332 -8.15 -12.39 0.39
CA TYR A 332 -8.75 -11.92 1.62
C TYR A 332 -10.26 -11.72 1.42
N ALA A 333 -10.98 -11.81 2.53
CA ALA A 333 -12.36 -11.37 2.63
C ALA A 333 -12.50 -10.52 3.89
N GLN A 334 -13.14 -9.35 3.76
CA GLN A 334 -13.36 -8.44 4.88
C GLN A 334 -14.74 -7.80 4.80
N ALA A 335 -15.29 -7.50 5.96
CA ALA A 335 -16.54 -6.78 6.08
C ALA A 335 -16.51 -5.83 7.28
N SER A 336 -17.28 -4.75 7.21
CA SER A 336 -17.45 -3.82 8.32
C SER A 336 -18.87 -3.28 8.40
N TRP A 337 -19.27 -2.90 9.60
CA TRP A 337 -20.58 -2.34 9.88
C TRP A 337 -20.47 -1.11 10.78
N LEU A 338 -21.03 0.02 10.31
CA LEU A 338 -21.24 1.22 11.12
C LEU A 338 -22.39 0.98 12.10
N LEU A 339 -22.09 1.01 13.39
CA LEU A 339 -23.04 0.58 14.43
C LEU A 339 -24.15 1.60 14.70
N PHE A 340 -23.89 2.88 14.44
CA PHE A 340 -24.79 3.97 14.84
C PHE A 340 -25.16 4.85 13.63
N GLY A 341 -25.85 4.25 12.66
CA GLY A 341 -26.26 4.96 11.45
C GLY A 341 -25.09 5.32 10.53
N GLY A 342 -25.31 6.33 9.66
CA GLY A 342 -24.32 6.74 8.68
C GLY A 342 -24.29 5.85 7.44
N THR A 343 -23.33 6.11 6.56
CA THR A 343 -23.21 5.42 5.28
C THR A 343 -21.76 5.17 4.91
N GLN A 344 -21.48 4.00 4.39
CA GLN A 344 -20.26 3.71 3.66
C GLN A 344 -20.29 4.43 2.31
N ASN A 345 -19.17 5.00 1.90
CA ASN A 345 -19.10 5.77 0.66
C ASN A 345 -18.11 5.18 -0.33
N TYR A 346 -18.53 5.14 -1.57
CA TYR A 346 -17.73 4.70 -2.71
C TYR A 346 -17.48 5.87 -3.66
N ASP A 347 -16.22 6.06 -4.03
CA ASP A 347 -15.77 7.03 -5.02
C ASP A 347 -15.85 6.38 -6.41
N GLU A 348 -16.83 6.77 -7.20
CA GLU A 348 -17.06 6.21 -8.53
C GLU A 348 -15.93 6.55 -9.50
N ASP A 349 -15.38 7.75 -9.42
CA ASP A 349 -14.28 8.18 -10.28
C ASP A 349 -12.98 7.45 -9.97
N GLY A 350 -12.74 7.14 -8.71
CA GLY A 350 -11.56 6.40 -8.26
C GLY A 350 -11.75 4.89 -8.22
N ALA A 351 -12.96 4.37 -8.43
CA ALA A 351 -13.34 2.95 -8.25
C ALA A 351 -12.82 2.37 -6.92
N LYS A 352 -13.07 3.08 -5.81
CA LYS A 352 -12.53 2.76 -4.47
C LYS A 352 -13.42 3.29 -3.36
N TYR A 353 -13.18 2.80 -2.14
CA TYR A 353 -13.87 3.35 -0.98
C TYR A 353 -13.24 4.65 -0.48
N THR A 354 -14.08 5.50 0.10
CA THR A 354 -13.72 6.79 0.68
C THR A 354 -14.25 6.93 2.11
N ARG A 355 -14.27 8.14 2.65
CA ARG A 355 -14.66 8.42 4.02
C ARG A 355 -16.13 8.07 4.28
N THR A 356 -16.41 7.38 5.39
CA THR A 356 -17.76 7.12 5.88
C THR A 356 -18.43 8.40 6.39
N THR A 357 -19.76 8.45 6.37
CA THR A 357 -20.52 9.51 7.04
C THR A 357 -20.94 9.08 8.45
N SER A 358 -21.14 10.05 9.33
CA SER A 358 -21.69 9.87 10.67
C SER A 358 -22.95 10.71 10.81
N GLU A 359 -23.94 10.20 11.52
CA GLU A 359 -25.19 10.92 11.85
C GLU A 359 -25.12 11.59 13.23
N HIS A 360 -24.15 11.21 14.06
CA HIS A 360 -24.02 11.71 15.42
C HIS A 360 -22.89 12.72 15.57
N LYS A 361 -23.06 13.71 16.44
CA LYS A 361 -22.04 14.72 16.76
C LYS A 361 -20.81 14.12 17.45
N TRP A 362 -20.97 13.04 18.20
CA TRP A 362 -19.86 12.33 18.84
C TRP A 362 -19.13 11.36 17.88
N GLY A 363 -19.61 11.25 16.63
CA GLY A 363 -19.01 10.41 15.61
C GLY A 363 -19.73 9.09 15.41
N ASN A 364 -18.96 8.02 15.08
CA ASN A 364 -19.48 6.69 14.83
C ASN A 364 -18.47 5.62 15.23
N LEU A 365 -18.99 4.41 15.49
CA LEU A 365 -18.19 3.20 15.67
C LEU A 365 -18.44 2.26 14.48
N GLU A 366 -17.36 1.62 14.02
CA GLU A 366 -17.40 0.60 12.96
C GLU A 366 -16.75 -0.67 13.48
N LEU A 367 -17.49 -1.78 13.45
CA LEU A 367 -16.99 -3.11 13.73
C LEU A 367 -16.54 -3.75 12.41
N ALA A 368 -15.38 -4.38 12.37
CA ALA A 368 -14.81 -4.96 11.16
C ALA A 368 -14.22 -6.34 11.39
N PHE A 369 -14.32 -7.21 10.36
CA PHE A 369 -13.76 -8.56 10.36
C PHE A 369 -12.98 -8.79 9.07
N ARG A 370 -11.84 -9.47 9.16
CA ARG A 370 -11.07 -9.93 7.99
C ARG A 370 -10.52 -11.33 8.24
N TYR A 371 -10.64 -12.16 7.23
CA TYR A 371 -9.82 -13.33 7.00
C TYR A 371 -8.89 -13.06 5.82
N GLU A 372 -7.65 -13.50 5.91
CA GLU A 372 -6.66 -13.39 4.85
C GLU A 372 -5.75 -14.60 4.80
N TYR A 373 -5.37 -14.99 3.59
CA TYR A 373 -4.43 -16.06 3.32
C TYR A 373 -3.48 -15.62 2.21
N ALA A 374 -2.20 -15.95 2.35
CA ALA A 374 -1.20 -15.76 1.31
C ALA A 374 -0.20 -16.92 1.31
N ASP A 375 0.17 -17.37 0.11
CA ASP A 375 1.10 -18.47 -0.12
C ASP A 375 2.22 -18.00 -1.07
N PHE A 376 3.40 -17.83 -0.48
CA PHE A 376 4.63 -17.48 -1.17
C PHE A 376 5.58 -18.69 -1.28
N ASN A 377 5.10 -19.89 -1.01
CA ASN A 377 5.71 -21.11 -1.50
C ASN A 377 5.40 -21.19 -2.99
N THR A 378 6.27 -20.60 -3.80
CA THR A 378 6.01 -20.40 -5.21
C THR A 378 6.01 -21.72 -5.98
N GLY A 379 5.39 -21.75 -7.13
CA GLY A 379 5.23 -22.92 -7.96
C GLY A 379 3.98 -22.81 -8.82
N LYS A 380 3.40 -23.95 -9.20
CA LYS A 380 2.18 -23.96 -10.01
C LYS A 380 0.98 -23.42 -9.23
N LEU A 381 0.19 -22.56 -9.86
CA LEU A 381 -1.07 -22.04 -9.31
C LEU A 381 -2.03 -23.16 -8.93
N PHE A 382 -2.76 -22.98 -7.82
CA PHE A 382 -3.79 -23.89 -7.31
C PHE A 382 -3.30 -25.33 -7.07
N SER A 383 -2.01 -25.52 -6.82
CA SER A 383 -1.44 -26.83 -6.56
C SER A 383 -0.91 -26.95 -5.13
N ASN A 384 -0.70 -28.19 -4.69
CA ASN A 384 0.07 -28.44 -3.47
C ASN A 384 1.55 -28.12 -3.76
N LYS A 385 2.03 -27.02 -3.22
CA LYS A 385 3.34 -26.41 -3.54
C LYS A 385 4.49 -27.01 -2.75
N VAL A 386 4.49 -28.31 -2.55
CA VAL A 386 5.57 -29.05 -1.87
C VAL A 386 6.32 -29.89 -2.92
N ALA A 387 7.07 -29.24 -3.80
CA ALA A 387 7.91 -29.89 -4.77
C ALA A 387 9.34 -29.33 -4.72
N ASP A 388 10.33 -30.12 -5.10
CA ASP A 388 11.73 -29.70 -5.15
C ASP A 388 11.99 -28.53 -6.12
N THR A 389 11.04 -28.28 -7.03
CA THR A 389 11.09 -27.15 -8.00
C THR A 389 10.49 -25.85 -7.45
N ASN A 390 10.02 -25.84 -6.20
CA ASN A 390 9.40 -24.66 -5.61
C ASN A 390 10.42 -23.82 -4.83
N ILE A 391 10.19 -22.52 -4.79
CA ILE A 391 10.88 -21.61 -3.89
C ILE A 391 10.00 -21.45 -2.65
N PHE A 392 10.54 -21.76 -1.49
CA PHE A 392 9.80 -21.74 -0.23
C PHE A 392 9.83 -20.35 0.40
N GLY A 393 8.84 -19.54 0.09
CA GLY A 393 8.64 -18.20 0.68
C GLY A 393 7.75 -18.18 1.92
N GLY A 394 7.16 -19.34 2.28
CA GLY A 394 6.23 -19.50 3.39
C GLY A 394 4.78 -19.23 2.99
N SER A 395 3.86 -19.73 3.80
CA SER A 395 2.43 -19.41 3.72
C SER A 395 1.93 -18.89 5.07
N GLY A 396 0.81 -18.21 5.08
CA GLY A 396 0.22 -17.72 6.30
C GLY A 396 -1.22 -17.29 6.13
N GLU A 397 -1.95 -17.36 7.23
CA GLU A 397 -3.30 -16.86 7.36
C GLU A 397 -3.43 -15.97 8.58
N ALA A 398 -4.41 -15.07 8.55
CA ALA A 398 -4.72 -14.25 9.71
C ALA A 398 -6.22 -13.96 9.81
N TYR A 399 -6.67 -13.89 11.06
CA TYR A 399 -8.02 -13.50 11.45
C TYR A 399 -7.93 -12.18 12.20
N THR A 400 -8.63 -11.15 11.72
CA THR A 400 -8.58 -9.82 12.33
C THR A 400 -9.98 -9.36 12.72
N VAL A 401 -10.12 -8.89 13.96
CA VAL A 401 -11.27 -8.14 14.44
C VAL A 401 -10.83 -6.71 14.65
N GLY A 402 -11.57 -5.74 14.12
CA GLY A 402 -11.28 -4.32 14.21
C GLY A 402 -12.44 -3.53 14.80
N LEU A 403 -12.13 -2.57 15.64
CA LEU A 403 -13.04 -1.54 16.10
C LEU A 403 -12.48 -0.19 15.70
N ASN A 404 -13.21 0.53 14.84
CA ASN A 404 -12.86 1.85 14.39
C ASN A 404 -13.78 2.89 15.04
N TYR A 405 -13.21 3.90 15.67
CA TYR A 405 -13.95 5.05 16.18
C TYR A 405 -13.62 6.29 15.36
N TYR A 406 -14.64 6.98 14.91
CA TYR A 406 -14.58 8.20 14.11
C TYR A 406 -15.15 9.37 14.92
N PRO A 407 -14.38 9.98 15.86
CA PRO A 407 -14.86 11.11 16.66
C PRO A 407 -15.17 12.35 15.81
N SER A 408 -14.53 12.48 14.67
CA SER A 408 -14.77 13.55 13.70
C SER A 408 -14.37 13.11 12.28
N LYS A 409 -14.63 13.97 11.30
CA LYS A 409 -14.23 13.75 9.90
C LYS A 409 -12.73 13.57 9.70
N ASN A 410 -11.93 14.14 10.59
CA ASN A 410 -10.48 14.23 10.48
C ASN A 410 -9.73 13.26 11.39
N VAL A 411 -10.42 12.64 12.35
CA VAL A 411 -9.81 11.77 13.36
C VAL A 411 -10.39 10.37 13.27
N LYS A 412 -9.51 9.37 13.31
CA LYS A 412 -9.87 7.95 13.38
C LYS A 412 -9.00 7.26 14.42
N ILE A 413 -9.62 6.47 15.29
CA ILE A 413 -8.93 5.59 16.23
C ILE A 413 -9.26 4.16 15.81
N VAL A 414 -8.25 3.31 15.67
CA VAL A 414 -8.38 1.92 15.22
C VAL A 414 -7.81 1.01 16.28
N LEU A 415 -8.60 0.06 16.76
CA LEU A 415 -8.16 -1.04 17.60
C LEU A 415 -8.31 -2.34 16.82
N ASN A 416 -7.23 -3.08 16.63
CA ASN A 416 -7.23 -4.37 15.96
C ASN A 416 -6.74 -5.45 16.91
N TRP A 417 -7.49 -6.53 17.05
CA TRP A 417 -6.96 -7.81 17.51
C TRP A 417 -6.77 -8.71 16.29
N GLN A 418 -5.63 -9.39 16.22
CA GLN A 418 -5.30 -10.28 15.11
C GLN A 418 -4.64 -11.56 15.63
N TYR A 419 -5.09 -12.70 15.14
CA TYR A 419 -4.39 -13.98 15.24
C TYR A 419 -3.69 -14.27 13.92
N ASN A 420 -2.41 -14.57 13.98
CA ASN A 420 -1.57 -14.90 12.83
C ASN A 420 -1.10 -16.35 12.96
N ASN A 421 -1.29 -17.11 11.90
CA ASN A 421 -0.79 -18.46 11.72
C ASN A 421 0.11 -18.47 10.48
N ASN A 422 1.42 -18.56 10.69
CA ASN A 422 2.39 -18.56 9.60
C ASN A 422 3.06 -19.93 9.52
N ASP A 423 2.71 -20.69 8.50
CA ASP A 423 3.41 -21.91 8.12
C ASP A 423 4.67 -21.54 7.34
N ARG A 424 5.75 -21.32 8.05
CA ARG A 424 6.99 -20.90 7.43
C ARG A 424 7.82 -22.11 7.02
N TYR A 425 7.79 -22.46 5.76
CA TYR A 425 8.95 -23.05 5.13
C TYR A 425 9.91 -21.90 4.85
N ALA A 426 10.70 -21.49 5.84
CA ALA A 426 11.74 -20.51 5.57
C ALA A 426 12.70 -21.14 4.55
N ASN A 427 13.13 -20.34 3.61
CA ASN A 427 14.09 -20.74 2.58
C ASN A 427 15.51 -21.02 3.12
N ALA A 428 15.64 -21.48 4.34
CA ALA A 428 16.87 -21.90 5.01
C ALA A 428 18.01 -20.87 5.04
N LYS A 429 17.79 -19.60 4.68
CA LYS A 429 18.83 -18.56 4.81
C LYS A 429 19.08 -18.11 6.27
N GLY A 430 18.49 -18.82 7.22
CA GLY A 430 19.01 -19.05 8.56
C GLY A 430 19.09 -17.89 9.51
N LYS A 431 18.29 -16.81 9.33
CA LYS A 431 18.30 -15.69 10.29
C LYS A 431 17.33 -15.89 11.47
N SER A 432 16.27 -16.66 11.28
CA SER A 432 15.24 -16.85 12.30
C SER A 432 15.01 -18.33 12.56
N TYR A 433 14.75 -18.69 13.82
CA TYR A 433 14.27 -20.04 14.15
C TYR A 433 12.90 -20.28 13.54
N VAL A 434 12.65 -21.52 13.10
CA VAL A 434 11.43 -21.92 12.40
C VAL A 434 10.69 -23.06 13.08
N GLY A 435 11.22 -23.62 14.16
CA GLY A 435 10.65 -24.70 14.94
C GLY A 435 11.69 -25.35 15.85
N PHE A 436 11.37 -26.55 16.35
CA PHE A 436 12.26 -27.39 17.14
C PHE A 436 12.66 -28.61 16.34
N ASP A 437 13.88 -29.12 16.53
CA ASP A 437 14.33 -30.39 15.97
C ASP A 437 13.82 -31.58 16.81
N ASP A 438 14.21 -32.78 16.42
CA ASP A 438 13.84 -34.07 17.09
C ASP A 438 14.36 -34.19 18.55
N LYS A 439 15.31 -33.31 18.92
CA LYS A 439 15.86 -33.25 20.28
C LYS A 439 15.25 -32.09 21.10
N GLY A 440 14.25 -31.39 20.54
CA GLY A 440 13.62 -30.24 21.18
C GLY A 440 14.50 -28.97 21.19
N VAL A 441 15.51 -28.89 20.31
CA VAL A 441 16.38 -27.73 20.18
C VAL A 441 15.83 -26.82 19.06
N PRO A 442 15.75 -25.48 19.27
CA PRO A 442 15.31 -24.55 18.23
C PRO A 442 16.20 -24.66 16.99
N THR A 443 15.58 -24.86 15.83
CA THR A 443 16.29 -25.02 14.56
C THR A 443 15.95 -23.87 13.58
N LYS A 444 16.94 -23.50 12.80
CA LYS A 444 16.80 -22.55 11.67
C LYS A 444 16.59 -23.27 10.33
N ASP A 445 16.74 -24.59 10.32
CA ASP A 445 16.59 -25.44 9.15
C ASP A 445 15.19 -26.05 9.15
N PRO A 446 14.33 -25.68 8.18
CA PRO A 446 12.97 -26.22 8.08
C PRO A 446 12.92 -27.73 7.92
N LYS A 447 13.98 -28.34 7.33
CA LYS A 447 14.06 -29.80 7.10
C LYS A 447 14.29 -30.59 8.40
N LYS A 448 14.76 -29.91 9.45
CA LYS A 448 15.02 -30.51 10.77
C LYS A 448 13.86 -30.31 11.76
N VAL A 449 12.81 -29.58 11.35
CA VAL A 449 11.67 -29.36 12.23
C VAL A 449 10.93 -30.66 12.46
N ALA A 450 10.95 -31.12 13.71
CA ALA A 450 10.25 -32.32 14.19
C ALA A 450 9.07 -31.97 15.09
N ALA A 451 8.22 -31.02 14.67
CA ALA A 451 7.01 -30.73 15.41
C ALA A 451 5.96 -31.83 15.26
N PRO A 452 5.03 -32.03 16.23
CA PRO A 452 3.92 -32.97 16.09
C PRO A 452 3.09 -32.76 14.82
N THR A 453 3.16 -31.56 14.23
CA THR A 453 2.46 -31.18 13.00
C THR A 453 3.34 -31.20 11.75
N GLY A 454 4.65 -31.42 11.87
CA GLY A 454 5.61 -31.34 10.74
C GLY A 454 5.76 -29.95 10.12
N LYS A 455 5.18 -28.91 10.73
CA LYS A 455 5.16 -27.54 10.21
C LYS A 455 6.12 -26.66 11.01
N GLY A 456 7.04 -26.03 10.32
CA GLY A 456 7.76 -24.87 10.85
C GLY A 456 6.85 -23.65 10.74
N GLY A 457 6.56 -22.97 11.84
CA GLY A 457 5.68 -21.83 11.80
C GLY A 457 5.82 -20.90 12.99
N VAL A 458 5.30 -19.70 12.86
CA VAL A 458 5.24 -18.71 13.92
C VAL A 458 3.81 -18.24 14.09
N ASP A 459 3.15 -18.79 15.12
CA ASP A 459 1.80 -18.39 15.48
C ASP A 459 1.87 -17.37 16.61
N TYR A 460 1.09 -16.32 16.53
CA TYR A 460 1.00 -15.33 17.59
C TYR A 460 -0.27 -14.49 17.48
N GLN A 461 -0.58 -13.81 18.56
CA GLN A 461 -1.64 -12.83 18.62
C GLN A 461 -1.06 -11.42 18.73
N MET A 462 -1.79 -10.46 18.20
CA MET A 462 -1.46 -9.04 18.23
C MET A 462 -2.67 -8.25 18.69
N LEU A 463 -2.46 -7.33 19.64
CA LEU A 463 -3.39 -6.24 19.90
C LEU A 463 -2.71 -4.93 19.51
N ALA A 464 -3.31 -4.20 18.58
CA ALA A 464 -2.71 -3.01 18.02
C ALA A 464 -3.69 -1.82 18.01
N LEU A 465 -3.16 -0.64 18.31
CA LEU A 465 -3.88 0.62 18.37
C LEU A 465 -3.26 1.62 17.39
N ARG A 466 -4.09 2.34 16.64
CA ARG A 466 -3.67 3.48 15.80
C ARG A 466 -4.47 4.71 16.14
N PHE A 467 -3.78 5.81 16.31
CA PHE A 467 -4.33 7.16 16.21
C PHE A 467 -4.04 7.74 14.85
N GLN A 468 -5.07 8.22 14.18
CA GLN A 468 -4.96 8.87 12.87
C GLN A 468 -5.61 10.24 12.90
N VAL A 469 -4.86 11.24 12.42
CA VAL A 469 -5.37 12.57 12.07
C VAL A 469 -5.08 12.81 10.60
N ALA A 470 -6.08 13.36 9.88
CA ALA A 470 -5.91 13.70 8.46
C ALA A 470 -6.76 14.93 8.10
N PHE A 471 -6.15 15.96 7.61
CA PHE A 471 -6.80 17.25 7.28
C PHE A 471 -6.12 17.93 6.10
#